data_1a6937180de9a70917751640379977ce
#
_entry.id   1a6937180de9a70917751640379977ce
#
_cell.length_a   1.000
_cell.length_b   1.000
_cell.length_c   1.000
_cell.angle_alpha   90.00
_cell.angle_beta   90.00
_cell.angle_gamma   90.00
#
_symmetry.space_group_name_H-M   'P 1'
#
loop_
_entity.id
_entity.type
_entity.pdbx_description
1 polymer ?
#
loop_
_entity_poly.entity_id
_entity_poly.type
_entity_poly.pdbx_seq_one_letter_code
_entity_poly.pdbx_strand_id
1 'polypeptide(L)'
;MYILGFKDYVRFVDDFVIMSQNRELLMSADKKIDAFLREKLLIQLHPMKKYFQHYTKGVLFVGAMILPGRTYISNRTRAHLIDTIYKYNKLLKEGKAEKNAEHFVQSLNSFFGMMRHHNSYGVRRQAVNKIDGGWFQYFYIQGHFEVFKLKKQFKPVEQVRRTMRKCGSAVFLDQLMLGIA
;
A
#
# COMPACT_ATOMS: atom_id res chain seq x y z
N MET A 1 24.53 -10.79 7.72
CA MET A 1 25.19 -9.88 6.78
C MET A 1 26.54 -9.38 7.30
N TYR A 2 26.68 -9.01 8.58
CA TYR A 2 27.96 -8.62 9.16
C TYR A 2 29.04 -9.68 9.02
N ILE A 3 28.69 -10.96 9.20
CA ILE A 3 29.64 -12.10 9.05
C ILE A 3 30.22 -12.19 7.62
N LEU A 4 29.49 -11.71 6.62
CA LEU A 4 29.92 -11.70 5.21
C LEU A 4 30.60 -10.39 4.80
N GLY A 5 30.81 -9.44 5.74
CA GLY A 5 31.50 -8.17 5.51
C GLY A 5 30.66 -7.10 4.79
N PHE A 6 29.34 -7.30 4.62
CA PHE A 6 28.48 -6.29 4.00
C PHE A 6 28.01 -5.27 5.04
N LYS A 7 28.29 -4.00 4.79
CA LYS A 7 27.81 -2.86 5.58
C LYS A 7 26.46 -2.37 5.09
N ASP A 8 26.27 -2.32 3.77
CA ASP A 8 25.10 -1.76 3.11
C ASP A 8 24.15 -2.86 2.69
N TYR A 9 23.14 -3.11 3.54
CA TYR A 9 22.07 -4.05 3.24
C TYR A 9 20.77 -3.60 3.88
N VAL A 10 19.67 -4.02 3.28
CA VAL A 10 18.32 -3.85 3.82
C VAL A 10 17.56 -5.17 3.72
N ARG A 11 16.74 -5.48 4.71
CA ARG A 11 15.89 -6.66 4.72
C ARG A 11 14.46 -6.29 5.16
N PHE A 12 13.50 -6.88 4.47
CA PHE A 12 12.11 -6.83 4.85
C PHE A 12 11.53 -8.25 4.75
N VAL A 13 11.27 -8.84 5.89
CA VAL A 13 10.81 -10.24 6.05
C VAL A 13 11.78 -11.22 5.36
N ASP A 14 11.42 -11.74 4.19
CA ASP A 14 12.15 -12.67 3.34
C ASP A 14 12.91 -11.99 2.19
N ASP A 15 12.50 -10.79 1.82
CA ASP A 15 13.20 -10.00 0.80
C ASP A 15 14.42 -9.26 1.39
N PHE A 16 15.54 -9.26 0.68
CA PHE A 16 16.72 -8.47 1.06
C PHE A 16 17.46 -7.92 -0.15
N VAL A 17 18.13 -6.82 0.06
CA VAL A 17 19.01 -6.15 -0.92
C VAL A 17 20.36 -5.94 -0.28
N ILE A 18 21.42 -6.26 -0.99
CA ILE A 18 22.80 -6.03 -0.58
C ILE A 18 23.47 -5.14 -1.62
N MET A 19 24.22 -4.15 -1.16
CA MET A 19 25.00 -3.26 -2.02
C MET A 19 26.49 -3.36 -1.68
N SER A 20 27.33 -3.34 -2.70
CA SER A 20 28.77 -3.27 -2.56
C SER A 20 29.40 -2.73 -3.85
N GLN A 21 30.52 -2.06 -3.72
CA GLN A 21 31.36 -1.67 -4.85
C GLN A 21 32.18 -2.87 -5.40
N ASN A 22 32.40 -3.90 -4.58
CA ASN A 22 33.12 -5.09 -4.98
C ASN A 22 32.16 -6.13 -5.56
N ARG A 23 32.21 -6.28 -6.89
CA ARG A 23 31.38 -7.21 -7.65
C ARG A 23 31.63 -8.68 -7.26
N GLU A 24 32.90 -9.05 -7.09
CA GLU A 24 33.27 -10.44 -6.78
C GLU A 24 32.75 -10.85 -5.40
N LEU A 25 32.82 -9.93 -4.43
CA LEU A 25 32.27 -10.13 -3.11
C LEU A 25 30.76 -10.38 -3.17
N LEU A 26 30.01 -9.60 -3.98
CA LEU A 26 28.56 -9.81 -4.18
C LEU A 26 28.26 -11.16 -4.83
N MET A 27 29.03 -11.55 -5.85
CA MET A 27 28.84 -12.83 -6.52
C MET A 27 29.16 -14.03 -5.61
N SER A 28 30.14 -13.90 -4.74
CA SER A 28 30.46 -14.94 -3.75
C SER A 28 29.41 -15.02 -2.64
N ALA A 29 28.76 -13.91 -2.30
CA ALA A 29 27.74 -13.83 -1.27
C ALA A 29 26.50 -14.67 -1.61
N ASP A 30 26.07 -14.70 -2.86
CA ASP A 30 24.92 -15.50 -3.29
C ASP A 30 25.10 -16.97 -2.89
N LYS A 31 26.25 -17.55 -3.20
CA LYS A 31 26.58 -18.95 -2.87
C LYS A 31 26.66 -19.18 -1.35
N LYS A 32 27.29 -18.26 -0.62
CA LYS A 32 27.45 -18.37 0.85
C LYS A 32 26.12 -18.23 1.57
N ILE A 33 25.25 -17.34 1.11
CA ILE A 33 23.91 -17.14 1.68
C ILE A 33 23.03 -18.36 1.40
N ASP A 34 23.01 -18.88 0.17
CA ASP A 34 22.23 -20.07 -0.17
C ASP A 34 22.68 -21.29 0.63
N ALA A 35 24.00 -21.51 0.76
CA ALA A 35 24.53 -22.57 1.60
C ALA A 35 24.12 -22.44 3.07
N PHE A 36 24.22 -21.24 3.65
CA PHE A 36 23.79 -20.96 5.01
C PHE A 36 22.29 -21.23 5.20
N LEU A 37 21.45 -20.75 4.28
CA LEU A 37 19.99 -20.92 4.36
C LEU A 37 19.60 -22.40 4.30
N ARG A 38 20.24 -23.18 3.43
CA ARG A 38 20.00 -24.63 3.32
C ARG A 38 20.45 -25.37 4.57
N GLU A 39 21.65 -25.07 5.04
CA GLU A 39 22.26 -25.80 6.16
C GLU A 39 21.60 -25.48 7.51
N LYS A 40 21.33 -24.19 7.78
CA LYS A 40 20.84 -23.72 9.08
C LYS A 40 19.33 -23.56 9.18
N LEU A 41 18.66 -23.26 8.08
CA LEU A 41 17.22 -22.95 8.09
C LEU A 41 16.37 -23.87 7.23
N LEU A 42 16.99 -24.82 6.49
CA LEU A 42 16.33 -25.78 5.59
C LEU A 42 15.47 -25.08 4.51
N ILE A 43 15.86 -23.87 4.13
CA ILE A 43 15.24 -23.09 3.05
C ILE A 43 16.27 -22.75 1.98
N GLN A 44 15.82 -22.35 0.80
CA GLN A 44 16.70 -21.99 -0.31
C GLN A 44 16.30 -20.66 -0.93
N LEU A 45 17.25 -19.96 -1.55
CA LEU A 45 16.97 -18.76 -2.33
C LEU A 45 16.15 -19.13 -3.57
N HIS A 46 15.11 -18.35 -3.84
CA HIS A 46 14.28 -18.58 -5.01
C HIS A 46 15.08 -18.29 -6.29
N PRO A 47 15.29 -19.26 -7.19
CA PRO A 47 16.22 -19.12 -8.31
C PRO A 47 15.84 -18.01 -9.29
N MET A 48 14.53 -17.79 -9.52
CA MET A 48 14.01 -16.82 -10.49
C MET A 48 13.78 -15.42 -9.90
N LYS A 49 14.04 -15.22 -8.59
CA LYS A 49 13.83 -13.91 -7.93
C LYS A 49 15.15 -13.25 -7.47
N LYS A 50 16.27 -13.69 -8.01
CA LYS A 50 17.58 -13.10 -7.75
C LYS A 50 17.98 -12.15 -8.88
N TYR A 51 18.37 -10.93 -8.54
CA TYR A 51 18.92 -9.98 -9.53
C TYR A 51 20.30 -9.53 -9.10
N PHE A 52 21.15 -9.41 -10.07
CA PHE A 52 22.45 -8.79 -9.94
C PHE A 52 22.57 -7.67 -10.96
N GLN A 53 22.58 -6.42 -10.52
CA GLN A 53 22.55 -5.29 -11.44
C GLN A 53 23.25 -4.05 -10.86
N HIS A 54 23.61 -3.11 -11.74
CA HIS A 54 24.13 -1.83 -11.32
C HIS A 54 23.08 -0.99 -10.62
N TYR A 55 23.46 -0.25 -9.56
CA TYR A 55 22.54 0.52 -8.70
C TYR A 55 21.71 1.56 -9.47
N THR A 56 22.23 2.10 -10.59
CA THR A 56 21.51 3.08 -11.43
C THR A 56 20.24 2.53 -12.08
N LYS A 57 20.14 1.19 -12.22
CA LYS A 57 18.91 0.56 -12.72
C LYS A 57 17.79 0.53 -11.68
N GLY A 58 18.13 0.84 -10.42
CA GLY A 58 17.20 0.78 -9.30
C GLY A 58 16.87 -0.64 -8.88
N VAL A 59 16.13 -0.78 -7.80
CA VAL A 59 15.68 -2.08 -7.29
C VAL A 59 14.19 -2.02 -6.97
N LEU A 60 13.48 -3.09 -7.35
CA LEU A 60 12.10 -3.27 -6.92
C LEU A 60 12.11 -3.88 -5.52
N PHE A 61 11.67 -3.10 -4.53
CA PHE A 61 11.65 -3.51 -3.14
C PHE A 61 10.37 -3.04 -2.45
N VAL A 62 9.67 -3.95 -1.77
CA VAL A 62 8.41 -3.68 -1.03
C VAL A 62 7.39 -2.88 -1.86
N GLY A 63 7.21 -3.26 -3.13
CA GLY A 63 6.21 -2.64 -4.01
C GLY A 63 6.60 -1.28 -4.61
N ALA A 64 7.82 -0.81 -4.35
CA ALA A 64 8.36 0.42 -4.91
C ALA A 64 9.61 0.16 -5.76
N MET A 65 9.82 0.97 -6.78
CA MET A 65 11.07 1.05 -7.54
C MET A 65 11.95 2.12 -6.90
N ILE A 66 13.06 1.71 -6.31
CA ILE A 66 14.02 2.57 -5.64
C ILE A 66 15.19 2.83 -6.58
N LEU A 67 15.40 4.10 -6.91
CA LEU A 67 16.54 4.59 -7.69
C LEU A 67 17.36 5.58 -6.84
N PRO A 68 18.59 5.90 -7.23
CA PRO A 68 19.35 6.97 -6.59
C PRO A 68 18.57 8.28 -6.54
N GLY A 69 18.35 8.81 -5.35
CA GLY A 69 17.67 10.07 -5.11
C GLY A 69 16.17 10.12 -5.37
N ARG A 70 15.51 9.01 -5.75
CA ARG A 70 14.07 9.00 -6.03
C ARG A 70 13.45 7.62 -5.89
N THR A 71 12.17 7.59 -5.47
CA THR A 71 11.39 6.35 -5.36
C THR A 71 10.06 6.50 -6.08
N TYR A 72 9.65 5.45 -6.78
CA TYR A 72 8.39 5.38 -7.51
C TYR A 72 7.58 4.16 -7.10
N ILE A 73 6.28 4.25 -7.29
CA ILE A 73 5.42 3.07 -7.16
C ILE A 73 5.67 2.10 -8.32
N SER A 74 5.72 0.81 -8.00
CA SER A 74 5.88 -0.23 -9.02
C SER A 74 4.69 -0.24 -10.01
N ASN A 75 4.97 -0.60 -11.25
CA ASN A 75 3.92 -0.75 -12.27
C ASN A 75 2.87 -1.78 -11.85
N ARG A 76 3.27 -2.85 -11.16
CA ARG A 76 2.36 -3.86 -10.62
C ARG A 76 1.39 -3.25 -9.61
N THR A 77 1.87 -2.47 -8.64
CA THR A 77 1.02 -1.80 -7.65
C THR A 77 0.04 -0.83 -8.32
N ARG A 78 0.54 -0.07 -9.33
CA ARG A 78 -0.30 0.84 -10.12
C ARG A 78 -1.39 0.09 -10.87
N ALA A 79 -1.07 -1.01 -11.52
CA ALA A 79 -2.04 -1.84 -12.23
C ALA A 79 -3.12 -2.37 -11.26
N HIS A 80 -2.73 -2.94 -10.13
CA HIS A 80 -3.68 -3.42 -9.12
C HIS A 80 -4.62 -2.34 -8.59
N LEU A 81 -4.13 -1.11 -8.40
CA LEU A 81 -4.99 0.03 -8.03
C LEU A 81 -6.02 0.32 -9.11
N ILE A 82 -5.61 0.37 -10.37
CA ILE A 82 -6.51 0.64 -11.50
C ILE A 82 -7.54 -0.47 -11.66
N ASP A 83 -7.13 -1.73 -11.58
CA ASP A 83 -8.04 -2.89 -11.65
C ASP A 83 -9.07 -2.86 -10.50
N THR A 84 -8.62 -2.48 -9.30
CA THR A 84 -9.50 -2.28 -8.15
C THR A 84 -10.54 -1.21 -8.44
N ILE A 85 -10.14 -0.05 -8.97
CA ILE A 85 -11.05 1.04 -9.32
C ILE A 85 -12.09 0.55 -10.37
N TYR A 86 -11.66 -0.13 -11.42
CA TYR A 86 -12.57 -0.65 -12.44
C TYR A 86 -13.56 -1.67 -11.88
N LYS A 87 -13.10 -2.57 -10.99
CA LYS A 87 -13.97 -3.51 -10.29
C LYS A 87 -15.08 -2.79 -9.53
N TYR A 88 -14.74 -1.77 -8.75
CA TYR A 88 -15.74 -1.02 -7.98
C TYR A 88 -16.63 -0.15 -8.87
N ASN A 89 -16.11 0.48 -9.93
CA ASN A 89 -16.94 1.20 -10.91
C ASN A 89 -17.99 0.28 -11.56
N LYS A 90 -17.66 -1.00 -11.79
CA LYS A 90 -18.63 -1.99 -12.26
C LYS A 90 -19.71 -2.25 -11.22
N LEU A 91 -19.35 -2.41 -9.92
CA LEU A 91 -20.32 -2.58 -8.82
C LEU A 91 -21.25 -1.37 -8.68
N LEU A 92 -20.75 -0.16 -8.92
CA LEU A 92 -21.59 1.04 -8.95
C LEU A 92 -22.68 0.95 -10.02
N LYS A 93 -22.30 0.57 -11.26
CA LYS A 93 -23.23 0.40 -12.37
C LYS A 93 -24.26 -0.72 -12.13
N GLU A 94 -23.90 -1.73 -11.36
CA GLU A 94 -24.77 -2.82 -10.94
C GLU A 94 -25.71 -2.46 -9.78
N GLY A 95 -25.69 -1.20 -9.29
CA GLY A 95 -26.51 -0.77 -8.15
C GLY A 95 -26.06 -1.29 -6.79
N LYS A 96 -24.85 -1.87 -6.70
CA LYS A 96 -24.28 -2.48 -5.48
C LYS A 96 -23.35 -1.54 -4.70
N ALA A 97 -23.38 -0.24 -4.98
CA ALA A 97 -22.41 0.73 -4.48
C ALA A 97 -22.46 0.88 -2.96
N GLU A 98 -23.64 1.05 -2.39
CA GLU A 98 -23.81 1.35 -0.96
C GLU A 98 -23.18 0.28 -0.08
N LYS A 99 -23.45 -1.00 -0.35
CA LYS A 99 -22.88 -2.14 0.39
C LYS A 99 -21.36 -2.25 0.26
N ASN A 100 -20.79 -1.69 -0.80
CA ASN A 100 -19.37 -1.81 -1.12
C ASN A 100 -18.58 -0.52 -0.88
N ALA A 101 -19.23 0.58 -0.50
CA ALA A 101 -18.58 1.88 -0.34
C ALA A 101 -17.47 1.89 0.71
N GLU A 102 -17.71 1.25 1.86
CA GLU A 102 -16.70 1.16 2.92
C GLU A 102 -15.47 0.35 2.47
N HIS A 103 -15.67 -0.82 1.88
CA HIS A 103 -14.58 -1.64 1.38
C HIS A 103 -13.79 -0.96 0.26
N PHE A 104 -14.47 -0.19 -0.59
CA PHE A 104 -13.79 0.60 -1.62
C PHE A 104 -12.92 1.68 -1.01
N VAL A 105 -13.44 2.44 -0.05
CA VAL A 105 -12.68 3.47 0.68
C VAL A 105 -11.48 2.85 1.41
N GLN A 106 -11.65 1.70 2.07
CA GLN A 106 -10.55 0.99 2.73
C GLN A 106 -9.47 0.57 1.73
N SER A 107 -9.87 0.01 0.58
CA SER A 107 -8.96 -0.38 -0.49
C SER A 107 -8.19 0.82 -1.04
N LEU A 108 -8.87 1.93 -1.36
CA LEU A 108 -8.23 3.16 -1.81
C LEU A 108 -7.25 3.70 -0.78
N ASN A 109 -7.64 3.76 0.50
CA ASN A 109 -6.77 4.25 1.57
C ASN A 109 -5.54 3.37 1.77
N SER A 110 -5.63 2.05 1.57
CA SER A 110 -4.48 1.15 1.61
C SER A 110 -3.46 1.48 0.53
N PHE A 111 -3.90 1.60 -0.73
CA PHE A 111 -3.02 1.98 -1.83
C PHE A 111 -2.45 3.39 -1.66
N PHE A 112 -3.29 4.37 -1.37
CA PHE A 112 -2.88 5.77 -1.26
C PHE A 112 -1.99 6.01 -0.04
N GLY A 113 -2.23 5.30 1.07
CA GLY A 113 -1.37 5.32 2.26
C GLY A 113 0.05 4.87 1.96
N MET A 114 0.21 3.78 1.19
CA MET A 114 1.52 3.34 0.72
C MET A 114 2.14 4.35 -0.27
N MET A 115 1.35 4.84 -1.22
CA MET A 115 1.83 5.72 -2.30
C MET A 115 2.32 7.08 -1.81
N ARG A 116 1.79 7.62 -0.72
CA ARG A 116 2.16 8.96 -0.21
C ARG A 116 3.64 9.07 0.20
N HIS A 117 4.29 7.96 0.51
CA HIS A 117 5.71 7.90 0.87
C HIS A 117 6.66 7.92 -0.33
N HIS A 118 6.12 7.94 -1.54
CA HIS A 118 6.86 7.89 -2.79
C HIS A 118 6.50 9.09 -3.70
N ASN A 119 7.30 9.33 -4.72
CA ASN A 119 6.99 10.33 -5.74
C ASN A 119 5.82 9.85 -6.62
N SER A 120 4.60 9.98 -6.11
CA SER A 120 3.40 9.36 -6.66
C SER A 120 2.22 10.30 -6.91
N TYR A 121 2.38 11.61 -6.72
CA TYR A 121 1.28 12.57 -6.88
C TYR A 121 0.56 12.43 -8.24
N GLY A 122 1.32 12.38 -9.33
CA GLY A 122 0.76 12.20 -10.68
C GLY A 122 -0.04 10.90 -10.84
N VAL A 123 0.47 9.81 -10.24
CA VAL A 123 -0.21 8.50 -10.28
C VAL A 123 -1.50 8.53 -9.45
N ARG A 124 -1.47 9.13 -8.26
CA ARG A 124 -2.65 9.31 -7.40
C ARG A 124 -3.72 10.14 -8.10
N ARG A 125 -3.35 11.28 -8.71
CA ARG A 125 -4.26 12.11 -9.49
C ARG A 125 -4.88 11.36 -10.66
N GLN A 126 -4.08 10.61 -11.43
CA GLN A 126 -4.58 9.79 -12.52
C GLN A 126 -5.55 8.70 -12.05
N ALA A 127 -5.28 8.08 -10.90
CA ALA A 127 -6.15 7.07 -10.30
C ALA A 127 -7.51 7.68 -9.89
N VAL A 128 -7.51 8.84 -9.22
CA VAL A 128 -8.73 9.56 -8.83
C VAL A 128 -9.58 9.89 -10.05
N ASN A 129 -8.98 10.35 -11.14
CA ASN A 129 -9.70 10.66 -12.39
C ASN A 129 -10.37 9.44 -13.04
N LYS A 130 -10.00 8.22 -12.64
CA LYS A 130 -10.62 6.98 -13.11
C LYS A 130 -11.76 6.48 -12.23
N ILE A 131 -11.94 7.08 -11.06
CA ILE A 131 -13.08 6.78 -10.18
C ILE A 131 -14.32 7.39 -10.80
N ASP A 132 -15.37 6.58 -10.97
CA ASP A 132 -16.66 7.06 -11.47
C ASP A 132 -17.26 8.10 -10.53
N GLY A 133 -17.79 9.21 -11.11
CA GLY A 133 -18.34 10.33 -10.36
C GLY A 133 -19.46 9.94 -9.37
N GLY A 134 -20.20 8.88 -9.67
CA GLY A 134 -21.24 8.36 -8.79
C GLY A 134 -20.74 7.90 -7.42
N TRP A 135 -19.45 7.56 -7.27
CA TRP A 135 -18.89 7.21 -5.98
C TRP A 135 -18.80 8.37 -5.00
N PHE A 136 -18.68 9.61 -5.49
CA PHE A 136 -18.56 10.79 -4.63
C PHE A 136 -19.85 11.15 -3.87
N GLN A 137 -20.97 10.47 -4.13
CA GLN A 137 -22.13 10.52 -3.24
C GLN A 137 -21.88 9.81 -1.90
N TYR A 138 -20.99 8.78 -1.86
CA TYR A 138 -20.72 7.96 -0.68
C TYR A 138 -19.51 8.46 0.12
N PHE A 139 -18.49 8.98 -0.53
CA PHE A 139 -17.25 9.44 0.11
C PHE A 139 -16.72 10.73 -0.50
N TYR A 140 -15.72 11.31 0.16
CA TYR A 140 -14.99 12.48 -0.32
C TYR A 140 -13.48 12.28 -0.12
N ILE A 141 -12.69 13.10 -0.80
CA ILE A 141 -11.22 13.10 -0.72
C ILE A 141 -10.78 14.24 0.17
N GLN A 142 -9.87 13.96 1.10
CA GLN A 142 -9.24 14.96 1.96
C GLN A 142 -7.74 15.06 1.63
N GLY A 143 -7.18 16.28 1.75
CA GLY A 143 -5.78 16.55 1.40
C GLY A 143 -5.55 16.53 -0.12
N HIS A 144 -4.30 16.48 -0.51
CA HIS A 144 -3.87 16.41 -1.91
C HIS A 144 -3.94 14.98 -2.46
N PHE A 145 -5.17 14.44 -2.60
CA PHE A 145 -5.41 13.03 -2.95
C PHE A 145 -4.73 12.05 -1.97
N GLU A 146 -4.92 12.26 -0.67
CA GLU A 146 -4.23 11.45 0.34
C GLU A 146 -5.15 10.46 1.04
N VAL A 147 -6.34 10.91 1.42
CA VAL A 147 -7.26 10.11 2.24
C VAL A 147 -8.68 10.20 1.71
N PHE A 148 -9.32 9.05 1.60
CA PHE A 148 -10.74 8.93 1.28
C PHE A 148 -11.53 8.74 2.58
N LYS A 149 -12.62 9.49 2.74
CA LYS A 149 -13.49 9.42 3.93
C LYS A 149 -14.93 9.18 3.52
N LEU A 150 -15.55 8.19 4.13
CA LEU A 150 -17.02 8.00 4.01
C LEU A 150 -17.74 9.22 4.55
N LYS A 151 -18.82 9.62 3.89
CA LYS A 151 -19.76 10.62 4.41
C LYS A 151 -20.48 10.06 5.63
N LYS A 152 -20.89 10.94 6.55
CA LYS A 152 -21.44 10.56 7.87
C LYS A 152 -22.58 9.54 7.77
N GLN A 153 -23.48 9.72 6.82
CA GLN A 153 -24.66 8.86 6.59
C GLN A 153 -24.33 7.41 6.21
N PHE A 154 -23.14 7.16 5.69
CA PHE A 154 -22.69 5.82 5.26
C PHE A 154 -21.65 5.21 6.21
N LYS A 155 -21.35 5.86 7.34
CA LYS A 155 -20.44 5.29 8.34
C LYS A 155 -21.16 4.22 9.15
N PRO A 156 -20.51 3.08 9.42
CA PRO A 156 -21.04 2.10 10.36
C PRO A 156 -21.33 2.75 11.73
N VAL A 157 -22.46 2.42 12.32
CA VAL A 157 -22.91 2.97 13.62
C VAL A 157 -21.84 2.86 14.70
N GLU A 158 -21.05 1.78 14.67
CA GLU A 158 -19.97 1.53 15.62
C GLU A 158 -18.80 2.52 15.49
N GLN A 159 -18.45 2.95 14.27
CA GLN A 159 -17.44 3.97 14.04
C GLN A 159 -17.92 5.36 14.48
N VAL A 160 -19.21 5.66 14.29
CA VAL A 160 -19.82 6.89 14.78
C VAL A 160 -19.75 6.96 16.31
N ARG A 161 -20.09 5.87 17.00
CA ARG A 161 -20.01 5.77 18.47
C ARG A 161 -18.58 5.95 18.99
N ARG A 162 -17.57 5.35 18.36
CA ARG A 162 -16.17 5.52 18.75
C ARG A 162 -15.68 6.97 18.58
N THR A 163 -16.10 7.64 17.52
CA THR A 163 -15.75 9.05 17.27
C THR A 163 -16.39 9.96 18.31
N MET A 164 -17.65 9.71 18.67
CA MET A 164 -18.37 10.47 19.69
C MET A 164 -17.75 10.29 21.09
N ARG A 165 -17.35 9.07 21.48
CA ARG A 165 -16.64 8.83 22.75
C ARG A 165 -15.29 9.57 22.84
N LYS A 166 -14.59 9.75 21.73
CA LYS A 166 -13.33 10.53 21.70
C LYS A 166 -13.57 12.05 21.80
N CYS A 167 -14.72 12.54 21.38
CA CYS A 167 -15.07 13.96 21.47
C CYS A 167 -15.66 14.40 22.82
N GLY A 168 -15.80 13.49 23.80
CA GLY A 168 -16.21 13.85 25.18
C GLY A 168 -17.65 14.34 25.36
N SER A 169 -18.49 14.26 24.36
CA SER A 169 -19.89 14.72 24.43
C SER A 169 -20.85 13.55 24.65
N ALA A 170 -21.04 13.18 25.93
CA ALA A 170 -22.05 12.21 26.34
C ALA A 170 -23.51 12.67 26.10
N VAL A 171 -23.72 13.94 25.79
CA VAL A 171 -25.05 14.58 25.69
C VAL A 171 -25.73 14.33 24.35
N PHE A 172 -25.05 13.88 23.33
CA PHE A 172 -25.63 13.75 21.96
C PHE A 172 -26.28 12.39 21.66
N LEU A 173 -26.13 11.39 22.53
CA LEU A 173 -26.61 10.02 22.27
C LEU A 173 -28.16 9.88 22.50
N ASP A 174 -28.72 10.67 23.42
CA ASP A 174 -30.15 10.55 23.74
C ASP A 174 -31.07 11.22 22.71
N GLN A 175 -30.60 12.24 21.99
CA GLN A 175 -31.38 12.91 20.97
C GLN A 175 -31.42 12.18 19.62
N LEU A 176 -30.46 11.31 19.32
CA LEU A 176 -30.44 10.52 18.07
C LEU A 176 -31.27 9.25 18.13
N MET A 177 -31.58 8.77 19.35
CA MET A 177 -32.41 7.56 19.54
C MET A 177 -33.90 7.84 19.57
N LEU A 178 -34.32 9.12 19.64
CA LEU A 178 -35.75 9.53 19.64
C LEU A 178 -36.30 9.87 18.23
N GLY A 179 -35.50 9.74 17.20
CA GLY A 179 -35.86 10.01 15.80
C GLY A 179 -36.19 8.79 14.95
N ILE A 180 -36.27 7.60 15.54
CA ILE A 180 -36.67 6.37 14.85
C ILE A 180 -37.75 5.69 15.68
N ALA A 181 -38.96 6.25 15.61
CA ALA A 181 -40.21 5.59 15.93
C ALA A 181 -41.22 5.92 14.84
#